data_23796802ea51eac785cad3b1871ecb13
#
_entry.id   23796802ea51eac785cad3b1871ecb13
#
_cell.length_a   1.000
_cell.length_b   1.000
_cell.length_c   1.000
_cell.angle_alpha   90.00
_cell.angle_beta   90.00
_cell.angle_gamma   90.00
#
_symmetry.space_group_name_H-M   'P 1'
#
loop_
_entity.id
_entity.type
_entity.pdbx_description
1 polymer ?
#
loop_
_entity_poly.entity_id
_entity_poly.type
_entity_poly.pdbx_seq_one_letter_code
_entity_poly.pdbx_strand_id
1 'polypeptide(L)'
;TFANNAVEAITGSPGIGLTRIAFRQFHGRNTEIHVADFDGHNAKRLTLDNSIAAGPEWTPNNNTLYYYSYRRHNPDIYSHNLQTGARRTVARYSGSNISPAVSPDGRRLAMVLSKAGSPDIWVGSANGTGLRRLTTTKEAESSPCWSPDGRWICFASRASGSTRLYKIPANGGAMSRIRTIGVVNATEPDWSPDGRAIVFTTMRGGGVFEICIVPPGGGNVEVLATGEDPSWAPNSRTLMFTKRSRGKRVLSVLDVPTKRVKTLPRSFPGNCSQAAWTK
;
A
#
# COMPACT_ATOMS: atom_id res chain seq x y z
N THR A 1 -18.66 -3.41 -18.03
CA THR A 1 -19.76 -4.40 -17.94
C THR A 1 -21.03 -3.73 -17.47
N PHE A 2 -22.20 -4.32 -17.75
CA PHE A 2 -23.50 -3.78 -17.30
C PHE A 2 -23.53 -3.46 -15.81
N ALA A 3 -23.01 -4.38 -14.96
CA ALA A 3 -22.94 -4.17 -13.50
C ALA A 3 -22.09 -2.94 -13.11
N ASN A 4 -20.93 -2.73 -13.75
CA ASN A 4 -20.10 -1.55 -13.47
C ASN A 4 -20.79 -0.24 -13.88
N ASN A 5 -21.45 -0.23 -15.03
CA ASN A 5 -22.21 0.94 -15.52
C ASN A 5 -23.41 1.25 -14.61
N ALA A 6 -24.10 0.21 -14.11
CA ALA A 6 -25.18 0.39 -13.15
C ALA A 6 -24.68 0.96 -11.81
N VAL A 7 -23.52 0.49 -11.32
CA VAL A 7 -22.89 1.05 -10.12
C VAL A 7 -22.56 2.53 -10.32
N GLU A 8 -21.94 2.87 -11.45
CA GLU A 8 -21.57 4.25 -11.76
C GLU A 8 -22.82 5.18 -11.87
N ALA A 9 -23.87 4.72 -12.54
CA ALA A 9 -25.13 5.47 -12.64
C ALA A 9 -25.79 5.74 -11.29
N ILE A 10 -25.69 4.79 -10.34
CA ILE A 10 -26.32 4.91 -9.01
C ILE A 10 -25.46 5.70 -8.03
N THR A 11 -24.14 5.52 -8.10
CA THR A 11 -23.22 6.04 -7.07
C THR A 11 -22.38 7.23 -7.51
N GLY A 12 -22.36 7.54 -8.80
CA GLY A 12 -21.45 8.55 -9.37
C GLY A 12 -19.97 8.13 -9.38
N SER A 13 -19.67 6.88 -9.06
CA SER A 13 -18.30 6.34 -9.01
C SER A 13 -18.17 5.10 -9.88
N PRO A 14 -17.05 4.92 -10.62
CA PRO A 14 -16.85 3.74 -11.47
C PRO A 14 -17.00 2.43 -10.70
N GLY A 15 -17.57 1.42 -11.34
CA GLY A 15 -17.64 0.08 -10.77
C GLY A 15 -16.27 -0.60 -10.74
N ILE A 16 -16.01 -1.38 -9.72
CA ILE A 16 -14.73 -2.09 -9.47
C ILE A 16 -14.74 -3.56 -9.88
N GLY A 17 -15.82 -4.04 -10.51
CA GLY A 17 -16.04 -5.46 -10.79
C GLY A 17 -15.03 -6.14 -11.73
N LEU A 18 -14.17 -5.38 -12.41
CA LEU A 18 -13.10 -5.92 -13.28
C LEU A 18 -11.70 -5.71 -12.68
N THR A 19 -11.62 -5.22 -11.45
CA THR A 19 -10.33 -4.98 -10.79
C THR A 19 -9.82 -6.23 -10.09
N ARG A 20 -8.52 -6.25 -9.81
CA ARG A 20 -7.84 -7.31 -9.09
C ARG A 20 -7.16 -6.78 -7.85
N ILE A 21 -6.85 -7.69 -6.94
CA ILE A 21 -6.06 -7.41 -5.74
C ILE A 21 -4.84 -8.30 -5.71
N ALA A 22 -3.74 -7.77 -5.19
CA ALA A 22 -2.59 -8.56 -4.77
C ALA A 22 -2.47 -8.48 -3.26
N PHE A 23 -2.11 -9.56 -2.59
CA PHE A 23 -2.07 -9.59 -1.14
C PHE A 23 -1.02 -10.58 -0.63
N ARG A 24 -0.61 -10.37 0.60
CA ARG A 24 0.25 -11.28 1.33
C ARG A 24 -0.59 -12.35 2.01
N GLN A 25 -0.27 -13.64 1.80
CA GLN A 25 -0.86 -14.76 2.50
C GLN A 25 0.17 -15.47 3.37
N PHE A 26 -0.22 -15.84 4.58
CA PHE A 26 0.62 -16.55 5.53
C PHE A 26 0.55 -18.07 5.32
N HIS A 27 1.73 -18.70 5.27
CA HIS A 27 1.96 -20.15 5.19
C HIS A 27 2.91 -20.55 6.33
N GLY A 28 2.36 -20.74 7.53
CA GLY A 28 3.17 -20.91 8.73
C GLY A 28 3.99 -19.67 9.05
N ARG A 29 5.32 -19.79 9.05
CA ARG A 29 6.25 -18.66 9.27
C ARG A 29 6.56 -17.88 8.00
N ASN A 30 6.29 -18.45 6.84
CA ASN A 30 6.53 -17.83 5.54
C ASN A 30 5.32 -17.06 5.07
N THR A 31 5.53 -16.13 4.15
CA THR A 31 4.44 -15.43 3.46
C THR A 31 4.72 -15.37 1.97
N GLU A 32 3.66 -15.44 1.18
CA GLU A 32 3.73 -15.39 -0.28
C GLU A 32 2.76 -14.36 -0.83
N ILE A 33 3.07 -13.83 -2.00
CA ILE A 33 2.18 -12.95 -2.74
C ILE A 33 1.18 -13.78 -3.54
N HIS A 34 -0.08 -13.42 -3.42
CA HIS A 34 -1.20 -13.96 -4.18
C HIS A 34 -1.88 -12.84 -4.97
N VAL A 35 -2.58 -13.21 -6.03
CA VAL A 35 -3.41 -12.32 -6.84
C VAL A 35 -4.80 -12.95 -6.94
N ALA A 36 -5.84 -12.13 -6.83
CA ALA A 36 -7.24 -12.55 -6.97
C ALA A 36 -8.07 -11.45 -7.64
N ASP A 37 -9.30 -11.77 -8.02
CA ASP A 37 -10.31 -10.78 -8.34
C ASP A 37 -10.65 -9.97 -7.08
N PHE A 38 -11.21 -8.78 -7.24
CA PHE A 38 -11.49 -7.86 -6.12
C PHE A 38 -12.35 -8.48 -5.00
N ASP A 39 -13.19 -9.44 -5.33
CA ASP A 39 -14.10 -10.14 -4.42
C ASP A 39 -13.53 -11.42 -3.82
N GLY A 40 -12.27 -11.73 -4.14
CA GLY A 40 -11.54 -12.89 -3.66
C GLY A 40 -11.64 -14.14 -4.52
N HIS A 41 -12.37 -14.13 -5.63
CA HIS A 41 -12.40 -15.23 -6.58
C HIS A 41 -11.08 -15.36 -7.36
N ASN A 42 -10.86 -16.51 -7.98
CA ASN A 42 -9.70 -16.80 -8.83
C ASN A 42 -8.35 -16.53 -8.16
N ALA A 43 -8.26 -16.71 -6.84
CA ALA A 43 -7.03 -16.51 -6.08
C ALA A 43 -5.93 -17.47 -6.54
N LYS A 44 -4.78 -16.92 -6.95
CA LYS A 44 -3.61 -17.66 -7.42
C LYS A 44 -2.36 -17.20 -6.69
N ARG A 45 -1.53 -18.14 -6.29
CA ARG A 45 -0.22 -17.88 -5.71
C ARG A 45 0.73 -17.39 -6.80
N LEU A 46 1.37 -16.25 -6.59
CA LEU A 46 2.32 -15.65 -7.51
C LEU A 46 3.77 -16.01 -7.16
N THR A 47 4.11 -16.07 -5.86
CA THR A 47 5.47 -16.36 -5.41
C THR A 47 5.55 -17.73 -4.73
N LEU A 48 6.71 -18.36 -4.84
CA LEU A 48 7.06 -19.62 -4.19
C LEU A 48 8.50 -19.47 -3.61
N ASP A 49 8.65 -18.48 -2.76
CA ASP A 49 9.97 -18.12 -2.22
C ASP A 49 10.32 -18.92 -0.97
N ASN A 50 9.36 -19.58 -0.35
CA ASN A 50 9.50 -20.27 0.92
C ASN A 50 10.15 -19.37 1.99
N SER A 51 9.84 -18.10 1.95
CA SER A 51 10.37 -17.04 2.79
C SER A 51 9.30 -15.97 3.03
N ILE A 52 9.68 -14.77 3.48
CA ILE A 52 8.76 -13.66 3.61
C ILE A 52 8.72 -12.87 2.30
N ALA A 53 7.59 -12.90 1.60
CA ALA A 53 7.27 -12.01 0.50
C ALA A 53 6.12 -11.09 0.93
N ALA A 54 6.23 -9.76 0.69
CA ALA A 54 5.27 -8.79 1.22
C ALA A 54 5.29 -7.46 0.44
N GLY A 55 4.34 -6.56 0.77
CA GLY A 55 4.23 -5.22 0.19
C GLY A 55 4.01 -5.25 -1.32
N PRO A 56 2.97 -5.95 -1.82
CA PRO A 56 2.67 -5.94 -3.24
C PRO A 56 2.21 -4.55 -3.69
N GLU A 57 2.62 -4.14 -4.89
CA GLU A 57 2.26 -2.88 -5.51
C GLU A 57 2.10 -3.04 -7.02
N TRP A 58 0.99 -2.58 -7.56
CA TRP A 58 0.66 -2.69 -8.97
C TRP A 58 1.26 -1.57 -9.83
N THR A 59 1.66 -1.91 -11.05
CA THR A 59 1.85 -0.87 -12.09
C THR A 59 0.51 -0.36 -12.59
N PRO A 60 0.43 0.90 -13.10
CA PRO A 60 -0.82 1.46 -13.63
C PRO A 60 -1.44 0.67 -14.79
N ASN A 61 -0.64 -0.06 -15.56
CA ASN A 61 -1.12 -0.93 -16.63
C ASN A 61 -1.56 -2.34 -16.15
N ASN A 62 -1.50 -2.61 -14.85
CA ASN A 62 -1.90 -3.86 -14.20
C ASN A 62 -1.21 -5.13 -14.73
N ASN A 63 -0.06 -5.01 -15.41
CA ASN A 63 0.69 -6.12 -15.98
C ASN A 63 1.89 -6.54 -15.14
N THR A 64 2.35 -5.69 -14.24
CA THR A 64 3.53 -5.95 -13.41
C THR A 64 3.21 -5.67 -11.95
N LEU A 65 3.69 -6.55 -11.08
CA LEU A 65 3.61 -6.39 -9.64
C LEU A 65 5.01 -6.19 -9.07
N TYR A 66 5.18 -5.18 -8.22
CA TYR A 66 6.36 -5.02 -7.39
C TYR A 66 6.07 -5.58 -6.00
N TYR A 67 7.08 -6.12 -5.34
CA TYR A 67 7.02 -6.58 -3.96
C TYR A 67 8.44 -6.77 -3.43
N TYR A 68 8.60 -6.94 -2.12
CA TYR A 68 9.89 -7.33 -1.56
C TYR A 68 9.84 -8.76 -1.04
N SER A 69 11.01 -9.43 -1.03
CA SER A 69 11.14 -10.80 -0.55
C SER A 69 12.49 -11.05 0.11
N TYR A 70 12.46 -11.82 1.20
CA TYR A 70 13.64 -12.28 1.95
C TYR A 70 14.25 -13.57 1.40
N ARG A 71 13.89 -14.00 0.18
CA ARG A 71 14.39 -15.25 -0.43
C ARG A 71 15.90 -15.37 -0.48
N ARG A 72 16.64 -14.28 -0.31
CA ARG A 72 18.11 -14.20 -0.32
C ARG A 72 18.65 -13.62 1.00
N HIS A 73 17.98 -13.90 2.11
CA HIS A 73 18.28 -13.46 3.48
C HIS A 73 17.94 -11.99 3.76
N ASN A 74 18.37 -11.03 2.93
CA ASN A 74 17.95 -9.64 3.01
C ASN A 74 16.69 -9.39 2.16
N PRO A 75 15.85 -8.44 2.56
CA PRO A 75 14.71 -8.06 1.73
C PRO A 75 15.20 -7.33 0.49
N ASP A 76 14.93 -7.90 -0.68
CA ASP A 76 15.18 -7.30 -1.98
C ASP A 76 13.85 -6.95 -2.65
N ILE A 77 13.80 -5.88 -3.46
CA ILE A 77 12.63 -5.54 -4.26
C ILE A 77 12.70 -6.23 -5.62
N TYR A 78 11.60 -6.84 -6.00
CA TYR A 78 11.41 -7.53 -7.27
C TYR A 78 10.27 -6.90 -8.06
N SER A 79 10.36 -6.93 -9.39
CA SER A 79 9.24 -6.78 -10.32
C SER A 79 8.90 -8.12 -10.94
N HIS A 80 7.61 -8.41 -11.11
CA HIS A 80 7.11 -9.65 -11.67
C HIS A 80 6.06 -9.34 -12.75
N ASN A 81 6.38 -9.62 -14.00
CA ASN A 81 5.45 -9.47 -15.11
C ASN A 81 4.46 -10.63 -15.11
N LEU A 82 3.17 -10.34 -15.00
CA LEU A 82 2.13 -11.35 -14.83
C LEU A 82 1.73 -12.04 -16.14
N GLN A 83 2.09 -11.46 -17.28
CA GLN A 83 1.81 -12.07 -18.59
C GLN A 83 2.90 -13.04 -19.00
N THR A 84 4.17 -12.67 -18.79
CA THR A 84 5.32 -13.47 -19.20
C THR A 84 5.89 -14.35 -18.09
N GLY A 85 5.49 -14.12 -16.83
CA GLY A 85 6.10 -14.76 -15.65
C GLY A 85 7.51 -14.25 -15.33
N ALA A 86 8.04 -13.29 -16.08
CA ALA A 86 9.40 -12.81 -15.89
C ALA A 86 9.53 -12.03 -14.57
N ARG A 87 10.49 -12.45 -13.75
CA ARG A 87 10.83 -11.82 -12.47
C ARG A 87 12.22 -11.19 -12.54
N ARG A 88 12.34 -9.93 -12.10
CA ARG A 88 13.61 -9.18 -12.09
C ARG A 88 13.86 -8.59 -10.72
N THR A 89 15.13 -8.54 -10.30
CA THR A 89 15.54 -7.78 -9.12
C THR A 89 15.62 -6.30 -9.49
N VAL A 90 14.98 -5.45 -8.69
CA VAL A 90 14.91 -4.00 -8.90
C VAL A 90 15.82 -3.25 -7.93
N ALA A 91 15.80 -3.63 -6.64
CA ALA A 91 16.70 -3.09 -5.64
C ALA A 91 17.27 -4.22 -4.78
N ARG A 92 18.60 -4.23 -4.65
CA ARG A 92 19.38 -5.19 -3.86
C ARG A 92 20.62 -4.50 -3.31
N TYR A 93 20.40 -3.65 -2.33
CA TYR A 93 21.46 -2.93 -1.63
C TYR A 93 21.68 -3.53 -0.24
N SER A 94 22.78 -3.20 0.40
CA SER A 94 23.03 -3.55 1.79
C SER A 94 21.91 -3.01 2.68
N GLY A 95 21.43 -3.81 3.64
CA GLY A 95 20.32 -3.48 4.50
C GLY A 95 18.95 -3.71 3.87
N SER A 96 17.95 -2.97 4.32
CA SER A 96 16.56 -3.14 3.88
C SER A 96 16.30 -2.52 2.51
N ASN A 97 15.61 -3.25 1.65
CA ASN A 97 15.06 -2.80 0.38
C ASN A 97 13.58 -3.22 0.37
N ILE A 98 12.68 -2.34 0.80
CA ILE A 98 11.27 -2.66 1.08
C ILE A 98 10.31 -1.57 0.59
N SER A 99 9.01 -1.85 0.71
CA SER A 99 7.91 -0.91 0.47
C SER A 99 8.01 -0.20 -0.89
N PRO A 100 8.03 -0.93 -2.01
CA PRO A 100 7.96 -0.31 -3.33
C PRO A 100 6.63 0.40 -3.53
N ALA A 101 6.64 1.58 -4.15
CA ALA A 101 5.46 2.34 -4.55
C ALA A 101 5.67 2.92 -5.95
N VAL A 102 4.83 2.54 -6.90
CA VAL A 102 4.95 2.91 -8.31
C VAL A 102 4.27 4.26 -8.54
N SER A 103 4.93 5.16 -9.29
CA SER A 103 4.31 6.44 -9.67
C SER A 103 3.10 6.25 -10.60
N PRO A 104 2.14 7.20 -10.62
CA PRO A 104 0.93 7.09 -11.45
C PRO A 104 1.20 6.92 -12.95
N ASP A 105 2.33 7.42 -13.44
CA ASP A 105 2.76 7.26 -14.83
C ASP A 105 3.53 5.94 -15.10
N GLY A 106 3.79 5.14 -14.04
CA GLY A 106 4.51 3.87 -14.11
C GLY A 106 6.02 3.99 -14.36
N ARG A 107 6.57 5.21 -14.43
CA ARG A 107 7.97 5.43 -14.84
C ARG A 107 8.95 5.46 -13.68
N ARG A 108 8.48 5.80 -12.48
CA ARG A 108 9.30 5.95 -11.27
C ARG A 108 8.84 4.98 -10.19
N LEU A 109 9.77 4.65 -9.31
CA LEU A 109 9.54 3.83 -8.12
C LEU A 109 10.07 4.56 -6.90
N ALA A 110 9.20 4.81 -5.92
CA ALA A 110 9.60 5.15 -4.57
C ALA A 110 9.80 3.87 -3.77
N MET A 111 10.76 3.86 -2.86
CA MET A 111 11.08 2.69 -2.04
C MET A 111 11.78 3.11 -0.76
N VAL A 112 11.78 2.23 0.22
CA VAL A 112 12.53 2.40 1.46
C VAL A 112 13.84 1.63 1.35
N LEU A 113 14.98 2.33 1.44
CA LEU A 113 16.30 1.72 1.45
C LEU A 113 17.08 2.19 2.68
N SER A 114 17.75 1.26 3.38
CA SER A 114 18.61 1.59 4.53
C SER A 114 20.11 1.61 4.21
N LYS A 115 20.48 1.59 2.93
CA LYS A 115 21.88 1.55 2.47
C LYS A 115 22.73 2.76 2.90
N ALA A 116 22.11 3.83 3.38
CA ALA A 116 22.79 5.03 3.87
C ALA A 116 22.74 5.18 5.41
N GLY A 117 22.39 4.08 6.12
CA GLY A 117 22.32 4.02 7.59
C GLY A 117 20.91 3.83 8.09
N SER A 118 20.05 4.85 7.99
CA SER A 118 18.62 4.77 8.33
C SER A 118 17.77 4.32 7.16
N PRO A 119 16.57 3.72 7.40
CA PRO A 119 15.56 3.51 6.36
C PRO A 119 15.02 4.86 5.88
N ASP A 120 15.31 5.20 4.63
CA ASP A 120 14.93 6.47 3.99
C ASP A 120 14.08 6.25 2.75
N ILE A 121 13.35 7.29 2.34
CA ILE A 121 12.65 7.31 1.07
C ILE A 121 13.62 7.62 -0.06
N TRP A 122 13.68 6.73 -1.03
CA TRP A 122 14.45 6.85 -2.26
C TRP A 122 13.52 6.80 -3.46
N VAL A 123 13.86 7.52 -4.52
CA VAL A 123 13.15 7.48 -5.80
C VAL A 123 14.14 7.22 -6.92
N GLY A 124 13.74 6.38 -7.85
CA GLY A 124 14.47 6.10 -9.09
C GLY A 124 13.53 5.75 -10.23
N SER A 125 14.11 5.33 -11.35
CA SER A 125 13.33 4.75 -12.46
C SER A 125 12.65 3.45 -12.00
N ALA A 126 11.57 3.06 -12.65
CA ALA A 126 10.82 1.84 -12.33
C ALA A 126 11.67 0.54 -12.39
N ASN A 127 12.77 0.56 -13.16
CA ASN A 127 13.73 -0.55 -13.22
C ASN A 127 14.81 -0.52 -12.10
N GLY A 128 14.75 0.44 -11.17
CA GLY A 128 15.68 0.57 -10.04
C GLY A 128 16.94 1.37 -10.31
N THR A 129 17.07 2.01 -11.47
CA THR A 129 18.21 2.87 -11.80
C THR A 129 17.98 4.33 -11.43
N GLY A 130 19.04 5.15 -11.44
CA GLY A 130 18.93 6.60 -11.23
C GLY A 130 18.42 6.97 -9.83
N LEU A 131 18.78 6.21 -8.80
CA LEU A 131 18.30 6.40 -7.44
C LEU A 131 18.75 7.73 -6.84
N ARG A 132 17.80 8.44 -6.25
CA ARG A 132 18.03 9.63 -5.45
C ARG A 132 17.39 9.46 -4.08
N ARG A 133 18.16 9.77 -3.02
CA ARG A 133 17.68 9.83 -1.64
C ARG A 133 16.84 11.10 -1.47
N LEU A 134 15.59 10.98 -0.99
CA LEU A 134 14.71 12.12 -0.76
C LEU A 134 14.72 12.56 0.69
N THR A 135 14.81 11.63 1.63
CA THR A 135 14.86 11.93 3.08
C THR A 135 16.24 11.62 3.63
N THR A 136 16.66 12.40 4.62
CA THR A 136 17.98 12.29 5.27
C THR A 136 17.86 12.46 6.78
N THR A 137 16.71 12.07 7.34
CA THR A 137 16.52 12.16 8.78
C THR A 137 17.34 11.09 9.50
N LYS A 138 17.54 11.22 10.81
CA LYS A 138 18.18 10.17 11.62
C LYS A 138 17.21 9.03 11.97
N GLU A 139 15.93 9.27 11.76
CA GLU A 139 14.84 8.35 12.09
C GLU A 139 14.45 7.51 10.88
N ALA A 140 13.62 6.50 11.11
CA ALA A 140 13.14 5.63 10.03
C ALA A 140 11.91 6.22 9.35
N GLU A 141 11.93 6.20 8.02
CA GLU A 141 10.79 6.42 7.16
C GLU A 141 10.23 5.10 6.63
N SER A 142 8.93 5.06 6.36
CA SER A 142 8.25 3.85 5.90
C SER A 142 7.04 4.16 5.01
N SER A 143 6.59 3.15 4.29
CA SER A 143 5.32 3.10 3.56
C SER A 143 5.10 4.32 2.65
N PRO A 144 5.97 4.59 1.67
CA PRO A 144 5.73 5.64 0.70
C PRO A 144 4.51 5.34 -0.17
N CYS A 145 3.72 6.37 -0.49
CA CYS A 145 2.70 6.34 -1.53
C CYS A 145 2.72 7.64 -2.34
N TRP A 146 2.33 7.56 -3.60
CA TRP A 146 2.34 8.71 -4.51
C TRP A 146 1.02 9.47 -4.48
N SER A 147 1.09 10.80 -4.63
CA SER A 147 -0.09 11.57 -5.04
C SER A 147 -0.49 11.19 -6.47
N PRO A 148 -1.78 11.24 -6.83
CA PRO A 148 -2.24 10.83 -8.17
C PRO A 148 -1.72 11.70 -9.32
N ASP A 149 -1.27 12.93 -9.03
CA ASP A 149 -0.60 13.82 -9.98
C ASP A 149 0.92 13.56 -10.10
N GLY A 150 1.46 12.61 -9.31
CA GLY A 150 2.88 12.26 -9.32
C GLY A 150 3.83 13.32 -8.79
N ARG A 151 3.31 14.39 -8.16
CA ARG A 151 4.12 15.51 -7.65
C ARG A 151 4.63 15.29 -6.24
N TRP A 152 3.93 14.50 -5.43
CA TRP A 152 4.22 14.28 -4.03
C TRP A 152 4.36 12.81 -3.68
N ILE A 153 5.15 12.55 -2.65
CA ILE A 153 5.21 11.26 -1.98
C ILE A 153 4.82 11.50 -0.52
N CYS A 154 3.76 10.81 -0.07
CA CYS A 154 3.38 10.71 1.32
C CYS A 154 4.04 9.49 1.94
N PHE A 155 4.45 9.59 3.20
CA PHE A 155 5.13 8.51 3.93
C PHE A 155 4.96 8.70 5.44
N ALA A 156 5.24 7.66 6.21
CA ALA A 156 5.31 7.73 7.65
C ALA A 156 6.75 7.94 8.11
N SER A 157 6.97 8.83 9.10
CA SER A 157 8.29 9.11 9.68
C SER A 157 8.20 9.35 11.17
N ARG A 158 9.26 8.99 11.90
CA ARG A 158 9.45 9.25 13.33
C ARG A 158 10.22 10.54 13.61
N ALA A 159 10.48 11.38 12.62
CA ALA A 159 11.28 12.60 12.73
C ALA A 159 10.82 13.58 13.85
N SER A 160 9.61 13.45 14.36
CA SER A 160 9.07 14.23 15.49
C SER A 160 8.83 13.40 16.76
N GLY A 161 9.53 12.25 16.92
CA GLY A 161 9.44 11.37 18.08
C GLY A 161 8.34 10.31 17.96
N SER A 162 7.12 10.66 17.56
CA SER A 162 6.03 9.72 17.23
C SER A 162 5.92 9.56 15.73
N THR A 163 5.40 8.42 15.28
CA THR A 163 5.17 8.18 13.84
C THR A 163 4.07 9.11 13.31
N ARG A 164 4.39 9.92 12.32
CA ARG A 164 3.51 10.90 11.70
C ARG A 164 3.55 10.77 10.18
N LEU A 165 2.50 11.29 9.53
CA LEU A 165 2.50 11.42 8.08
C LEU A 165 3.25 12.68 7.66
N TYR A 166 4.08 12.51 6.65
CA TYR A 166 4.79 13.58 5.96
C TYR A 166 4.56 13.46 4.46
N LYS A 167 4.73 14.56 3.75
CA LYS A 167 4.84 14.55 2.29
C LYS A 167 6.07 15.33 1.86
N ILE A 168 6.66 14.90 0.74
CA ILE A 168 7.84 15.53 0.12
C ILE A 168 7.61 15.65 -1.38
N PRO A 169 8.07 16.73 -2.04
CA PRO A 169 8.02 16.78 -3.50
C PRO A 169 8.78 15.60 -4.11
N ALA A 170 8.18 14.92 -5.08
CA ALA A 170 8.78 13.75 -5.72
C ALA A 170 10.12 14.05 -6.41
N ASN A 171 10.36 15.33 -6.73
CA ASN A 171 11.62 15.82 -7.27
C ASN A 171 12.58 16.36 -6.20
N GLY A 172 12.35 16.05 -4.91
CA GLY A 172 13.14 16.51 -3.77
C GLY A 172 12.75 17.91 -3.31
N GLY A 173 13.21 18.27 -2.15
CA GLY A 173 12.89 19.51 -1.45
C GLY A 173 12.60 19.28 0.02
N ALA A 174 12.01 20.25 0.69
CA ALA A 174 11.65 20.13 2.10
C ALA A 174 10.43 19.21 2.30
N MET A 175 10.53 18.30 3.25
CA MET A 175 9.37 17.53 3.68
C MET A 175 8.47 18.37 4.58
N SER A 176 7.16 18.17 4.47
CA SER A 176 6.16 18.86 5.28
C SER A 176 5.28 17.85 5.99
N ARG A 177 4.98 18.11 7.27
CA ARG A 177 4.09 17.26 8.07
C ARG A 177 2.64 17.43 7.65
N ILE A 178 1.92 16.32 7.47
CA ILE A 178 0.47 16.29 7.34
C ILE A 178 -0.11 16.22 8.76
N ARG A 179 -0.84 17.27 9.17
CA ARG A 179 -1.44 17.30 10.52
C ARG A 179 -2.60 16.31 10.59
N THR A 180 -2.53 15.37 11.53
CA THR A 180 -3.57 14.38 11.82
C THR A 180 -4.13 14.67 13.20
N ILE A 181 -5.11 15.60 13.28
CA ILE A 181 -5.70 16.02 14.54
C ILE A 181 -6.57 14.90 15.11
N GLY A 182 -6.33 14.52 16.37
CA GLY A 182 -7.06 13.45 17.06
C GLY A 182 -6.32 12.11 17.12
N VAL A 183 -5.20 11.94 16.40
CA VAL A 183 -4.40 10.71 16.47
C VAL A 183 -2.92 10.98 16.70
N VAL A 184 -2.26 10.05 17.42
CA VAL A 184 -0.85 10.20 17.81
C VAL A 184 0.09 9.47 16.86
N ASN A 185 -0.27 8.27 16.40
CA ASN A 185 0.54 7.48 15.47
C ASN A 185 -0.22 7.32 14.15
N ALA A 186 0.48 7.52 13.05
CA ALA A 186 -0.08 7.35 11.71
C ALA A 186 0.92 6.62 10.82
N THR A 187 0.51 5.48 10.27
CA THR A 187 1.32 4.58 9.46
C THR A 187 0.56 4.15 8.22
N GLU A 188 1.25 3.53 7.26
CA GLU A 188 0.63 2.88 6.09
C GLU A 188 -0.31 3.81 5.31
N PRO A 189 0.15 5.02 4.92
CA PRO A 189 -0.68 5.91 4.13
C PRO A 189 -0.92 5.36 2.72
N ASP A 190 -2.12 5.58 2.20
CA ASP A 190 -2.43 5.45 0.78
C ASP A 190 -3.25 6.65 0.31
N TRP A 191 -2.88 7.21 -0.84
CA TRP A 191 -3.50 8.42 -1.38
C TRP A 191 -4.62 8.06 -2.32
N SER A 192 -5.80 8.67 -2.15
CA SER A 192 -6.95 8.40 -3.01
C SER A 192 -6.67 8.79 -4.48
N PRO A 193 -7.13 8.00 -5.46
CA PRO A 193 -6.93 8.30 -6.88
C PRO A 193 -7.43 9.67 -7.33
N ASP A 194 -8.48 10.22 -6.68
CA ASP A 194 -9.00 11.57 -6.95
C ASP A 194 -8.20 12.70 -6.27
N GLY A 195 -7.20 12.35 -5.46
CA GLY A 195 -6.32 13.29 -4.78
C GLY A 195 -6.91 13.98 -3.54
N ARG A 196 -8.14 13.64 -3.14
CA ARG A 196 -8.88 14.38 -2.09
C ARG A 196 -8.60 13.90 -0.68
N ALA A 197 -8.08 12.67 -0.52
CA ALA A 197 -7.92 12.06 0.78
C ALA A 197 -6.65 11.18 0.87
N ILE A 198 -6.15 11.03 2.09
CA ILE A 198 -5.14 10.04 2.45
C ILE A 198 -5.78 9.15 3.51
N VAL A 199 -5.89 7.85 3.21
CA VAL A 199 -6.23 6.84 4.20
C VAL A 199 -4.96 6.36 4.89
N PHE A 200 -5.03 5.98 6.15
CA PHE A 200 -3.89 5.50 6.91
C PHE A 200 -4.32 4.64 8.10
N THR A 201 -3.38 3.93 8.69
CA THR A 201 -3.58 3.18 9.93
C THR A 201 -3.11 4.00 11.12
N THR A 202 -3.89 4.01 12.20
CA THR A 202 -3.46 4.47 13.53
C THR A 202 -3.63 3.35 14.55
N MET A 203 -2.87 3.43 15.65
CA MET A 203 -3.02 2.51 16.77
C MET A 203 -3.56 3.30 17.97
N ARG A 204 -4.76 2.95 18.40
CA ARG A 204 -5.35 3.47 19.64
C ARG A 204 -4.84 2.69 20.86
N GLY A 205 -5.05 3.19 22.05
CA GLY A 205 -4.73 2.50 23.29
C GLY A 205 -5.28 1.07 23.32
N GLY A 206 -4.52 0.12 23.91
CA GLY A 206 -4.88 -1.30 23.93
C GLY A 206 -4.52 -2.10 22.68
N GLY A 207 -3.75 -1.54 21.75
CA GLY A 207 -3.28 -2.25 20.54
C GLY A 207 -4.34 -2.43 19.45
N VAL A 208 -5.40 -1.62 19.48
CA VAL A 208 -6.44 -1.63 18.45
C VAL A 208 -6.00 -0.76 17.28
N PHE A 209 -5.91 -1.35 16.08
CA PHE A 209 -5.65 -0.62 14.85
C PHE A 209 -6.94 -0.10 14.25
N GLU A 210 -6.91 1.14 13.74
CA GLU A 210 -8.04 1.81 13.11
C GLU A 210 -7.63 2.39 11.76
N ILE A 211 -8.50 2.22 10.77
CA ILE A 211 -8.41 2.87 9.48
C ILE A 211 -8.97 4.27 9.61
N CYS A 212 -8.17 5.24 9.27
CA CYS A 212 -8.49 6.66 9.37
C CYS A 212 -8.30 7.36 8.02
N ILE A 213 -8.96 8.49 7.85
CA ILE A 213 -8.87 9.32 6.65
C ILE A 213 -8.63 10.79 7.05
N VAL A 214 -7.83 11.50 6.21
CA VAL A 214 -7.52 12.92 6.37
C VAL A 214 -7.35 13.58 5.00
N PRO A 215 -7.70 14.87 4.82
CA PRO A 215 -7.33 15.61 3.61
C PRO A 215 -5.80 15.72 3.44
N PRO A 216 -5.25 15.81 2.20
CA PRO A 216 -3.80 15.94 1.97
C PRO A 216 -3.15 17.22 2.53
N GLY A 217 -3.97 18.23 2.84
CA GLY A 217 -3.56 19.44 3.58
C GLY A 217 -3.46 19.23 5.09
N GLY A 218 -3.93 18.09 5.58
CA GLY A 218 -4.10 17.80 7.01
C GLY A 218 -5.42 18.33 7.58
N GLY A 219 -5.71 18.00 8.82
CA GLY A 219 -6.92 18.43 9.53
C GLY A 219 -7.42 17.40 10.53
N ASN A 220 -8.70 17.47 10.83
CA ASN A 220 -9.38 16.50 11.68
C ASN A 220 -9.39 15.13 11.01
N VAL A 221 -9.07 14.11 11.79
CA VAL A 221 -9.09 12.72 11.33
C VAL A 221 -10.47 12.13 11.53
N GLU A 222 -10.96 11.46 10.51
CA GLU A 222 -12.18 10.65 10.59
C GLU A 222 -11.79 9.17 10.70
N VAL A 223 -12.37 8.47 11.68
CA VAL A 223 -12.22 7.02 11.84
C VAL A 223 -13.29 6.32 10.99
N LEU A 224 -12.84 5.39 10.14
CA LEU A 224 -13.72 4.66 9.23
C LEU A 224 -14.05 3.25 9.74
N ALA A 225 -13.07 2.50 10.21
CA ALA A 225 -13.22 1.12 10.65
C ALA A 225 -12.06 0.67 11.54
N THR A 226 -12.23 -0.46 12.24
CA THR A 226 -11.14 -1.16 12.92
C THR A 226 -10.42 -2.07 11.94
N GLY A 227 -9.09 -1.89 11.79
CA GLY A 227 -8.24 -2.64 10.87
C GLY A 227 -6.90 -1.98 10.59
N GLU A 228 -6.13 -2.57 9.68
CA GLU A 228 -4.77 -2.18 9.30
C GLU A 228 -4.56 -2.36 7.78
N ASP A 229 -3.45 -1.82 7.22
CA ASP A 229 -3.06 -1.98 5.80
C ASP A 229 -4.15 -1.51 4.80
N PRO A 230 -4.66 -0.27 4.84
CA PRO A 230 -5.67 0.18 3.89
C PRO A 230 -5.08 0.40 2.48
N SER A 231 -5.88 0.11 1.45
CA SER A 231 -5.56 0.40 0.04
C SER A 231 -6.80 0.88 -0.71
N TRP A 232 -6.68 1.98 -1.45
CA TRP A 232 -7.76 2.51 -2.26
C TRP A 232 -8.03 1.67 -3.51
N ALA A 233 -9.29 1.43 -3.78
CA ALA A 233 -9.75 1.03 -5.10
C ALA A 233 -9.67 2.22 -6.08
N PRO A 234 -9.59 1.96 -7.41
CA PRO A 234 -9.48 3.04 -8.40
C PRO A 234 -10.69 3.99 -8.45
N ASN A 235 -11.80 3.64 -7.83
CA ASN A 235 -13.00 4.48 -7.78
C ASN A 235 -12.99 5.56 -6.68
N SER A 236 -11.92 5.72 -5.90
CA SER A 236 -11.80 6.68 -4.79
C SER A 236 -12.93 6.61 -3.76
N ARG A 237 -13.67 5.51 -3.72
CA ARG A 237 -14.83 5.29 -2.86
C ARG A 237 -14.65 4.07 -1.96
N THR A 238 -13.97 3.05 -2.47
CA THR A 238 -13.87 1.75 -1.83
C THR A 238 -12.45 1.53 -1.32
N LEU A 239 -12.31 0.95 -0.13
CA LEU A 239 -11.04 0.53 0.44
C LEU A 239 -11.01 -0.99 0.60
N MET A 240 -9.86 -1.60 0.36
CA MET A 240 -9.50 -2.91 0.90
C MET A 240 -8.63 -2.70 2.13
N PHE A 241 -8.82 -3.49 3.17
CA PHE A 241 -8.01 -3.43 4.38
C PHE A 241 -7.95 -4.78 5.10
N THR A 242 -7.00 -4.91 6.00
CA THR A 242 -6.82 -6.08 6.83
C THR A 242 -7.60 -5.94 8.14
N LYS A 243 -8.47 -6.89 8.45
CA LYS A 243 -9.19 -6.97 9.72
C LYS A 243 -8.76 -8.21 10.51
N ARG A 244 -8.69 -8.10 11.83
CA ARG A 244 -8.50 -9.26 12.72
C ARG A 244 -9.86 -9.87 13.06
N SER A 245 -10.01 -11.16 12.79
CA SER A 245 -11.22 -11.93 13.08
C SER A 245 -10.85 -13.31 13.60
N ARG A 246 -11.30 -13.66 14.82
CA ARG A 246 -11.06 -14.96 15.44
C ARG A 246 -9.57 -15.40 15.40
N GLY A 247 -8.66 -14.48 15.71
CA GLY A 247 -7.22 -14.73 15.74
C GLY A 247 -6.53 -14.79 14.36
N LYS A 248 -7.26 -14.59 13.27
CA LYS A 248 -6.72 -14.56 11.88
C LYS A 248 -6.83 -13.16 11.27
N ARG A 249 -5.97 -12.86 10.31
CA ARG A 249 -6.08 -11.70 9.44
C ARG A 249 -6.96 -12.05 8.25
N VAL A 250 -7.95 -11.20 7.97
CA VAL A 250 -8.88 -11.37 6.85
C VAL A 250 -8.99 -10.06 6.07
N LEU A 251 -9.07 -10.16 4.74
CA LEU A 251 -9.29 -8.99 3.92
C LEU A 251 -10.77 -8.60 3.97
N SER A 252 -11.01 -7.31 4.05
CA SER A 252 -12.34 -6.73 4.11
C SER A 252 -12.42 -5.50 3.21
N VAL A 253 -13.58 -5.26 2.63
CA VAL A 253 -13.91 -4.12 1.79
C VAL A 253 -14.73 -3.13 2.61
N LEU A 254 -14.42 -1.85 2.50
CA LEU A 254 -15.12 -0.74 3.13
C LEU A 254 -15.64 0.23 2.06
N ASP A 255 -16.92 0.52 2.04
CA ASP A 255 -17.49 1.65 1.31
C ASP A 255 -17.37 2.90 2.17
N VAL A 256 -16.52 3.85 1.78
CA VAL A 256 -16.15 5.01 2.61
C VAL A 256 -17.35 5.88 2.97
N PRO A 257 -18.24 6.26 2.03
CA PRO A 257 -19.38 7.13 2.36
C PRO A 257 -20.38 6.52 3.35
N THR A 258 -20.62 5.22 3.26
CA THR A 258 -21.59 4.54 4.14
C THR A 258 -20.97 3.86 5.34
N LYS A 259 -19.64 3.76 5.40
CA LYS A 259 -18.86 3.00 6.40
C LYS A 259 -19.24 1.52 6.50
N ARG A 260 -19.90 0.98 5.47
CA ARG A 260 -20.25 -0.44 5.42
C ARG A 260 -19.05 -1.28 5.14
N VAL A 261 -18.83 -2.29 5.98
CA VAL A 261 -17.71 -3.25 5.87
C VAL A 261 -18.25 -4.61 5.46
N LYS A 262 -17.61 -5.22 4.44
CA LYS A 262 -17.86 -6.60 4.02
C LYS A 262 -16.54 -7.36 4.03
N THR A 263 -16.46 -8.43 4.78
CA THR A 263 -15.31 -9.35 4.76
C THR A 263 -15.39 -10.23 3.51
N LEU A 264 -14.25 -10.51 2.87
CA LEU A 264 -14.20 -11.43 1.74
C LEU A 264 -14.70 -12.83 2.12
N PRO A 265 -15.24 -13.61 1.17
CA PRO A 265 -15.87 -14.90 1.43
C PRO A 265 -14.96 -15.87 2.20
N ARG A 266 -15.54 -16.84 2.93
CA ARG A 266 -14.78 -17.89 3.63
C ARG A 266 -14.01 -18.83 2.70
N SER A 267 -14.42 -18.92 1.43
CA SER A 267 -13.69 -19.62 0.37
C SER A 267 -12.37 -18.95 -0.01
N PHE A 268 -12.23 -17.67 0.32
CA PHE A 268 -10.97 -16.94 0.15
C PHE A 268 -9.94 -17.44 1.17
N PRO A 269 -8.66 -17.59 0.80
CA PRO A 269 -7.62 -18.01 1.71
C PRO A 269 -7.58 -17.14 2.97
N GLY A 270 -7.69 -17.73 4.14
CA GLY A 270 -7.60 -17.02 5.42
C GLY A 270 -6.15 -16.63 5.77
N ASN A 271 -6.00 -15.75 6.74
CA ASN A 271 -4.72 -15.23 7.23
C ASN A 271 -3.95 -14.46 6.14
N CYS A 272 -4.58 -13.41 5.61
CA CYS A 272 -4.08 -12.53 4.56
C CYS A 272 -3.98 -11.08 5.06
N SER A 273 -3.03 -10.31 4.51
CA SER A 273 -2.83 -8.89 4.84
C SER A 273 -2.17 -8.13 3.70
N GLN A 274 -2.01 -6.81 3.86
CA GLN A 274 -1.30 -5.94 2.91
C GLN A 274 -1.83 -6.12 1.48
N ALA A 275 -3.14 -5.94 1.30
CA ALA A 275 -3.71 -5.97 -0.02
C ALA A 275 -3.40 -4.66 -0.75
N ALA A 276 -3.00 -4.77 -2.03
CA ALA A 276 -2.91 -3.67 -2.97
C ALA A 276 -3.93 -3.86 -4.08
N TRP A 277 -4.62 -2.79 -4.43
CA TRP A 277 -5.62 -2.79 -5.50
C TRP A 277 -5.00 -2.41 -6.84
N THR A 278 -5.47 -2.99 -7.96
CA THR A 278 -5.12 -2.50 -9.31
C THR A 278 -5.54 -1.04 -9.47
N LYS A 279 -4.72 -0.28 -10.15
CA LYS A 279 -4.91 1.16 -10.35
C LYS A 279 -5.90 1.43 -11.49
#